data_5730058be0e733df1f45e3821dac09c1
#
_entry.id   5730058be0e733df1f45e3821dac09c1
#
_cell.length_a   1.000
_cell.length_b   1.000
_cell.length_c   1.000
_cell.angle_alpha   90.00
_cell.angle_beta   90.00
_cell.angle_gamma   90.00
#
_symmetry.space_group_name_H-M   'P 1'
#
loop_
_entity.id
_entity.type
_entity.pdbx_description
1 polymer ?
#
loop_
_entity_poly.entity_id
_entity_poly.type
_entity_poly.pdbx_seq_one_letter_code
_entity_poly.pdbx_strand_id
1 'polypeptide(L)'
;MQPTLQLTRSYLLRSVELRVSASEDEADVEKVLAGEVSAFESIVRRWQGPLVNLAYRFCRDRSRAEEMAQDAFLRAYRGLGQWRKDAAFSTWLFAVATNLYRSQLRRIPAQTISIEDVARVQVSSPADGCLAEVDRDHAVRKAVLTLPAKYREAVILFYFHDMDIAAAARSLALPEGTVKARLSRGREMLRQKLQRQFRMSRWREA
;
A
#
# COMPACT_ATOMS: atom_id res chain seq x y z
N MET A 1 -16.14 0.29 -28.09
CA MET A 1 -14.78 0.84 -28.36
C MET A 1 -14.48 1.92 -27.33
N GLN A 2 -13.32 1.86 -26.72
CA GLN A 2 -12.56 2.79 -25.86
C GLN A 2 -12.80 2.75 -24.35
N PRO A 3 -12.24 1.75 -23.62
CA PRO A 3 -11.89 1.90 -22.21
C PRO A 3 -10.41 2.30 -21.97
N THR A 4 -9.59 2.35 -23.04
CA THR A 4 -8.12 2.49 -22.91
C THR A 4 -7.64 3.92 -22.60
N LEU A 5 -8.41 4.95 -22.97
CA LEU A 5 -8.00 6.36 -22.81
C LEU A 5 -8.19 6.92 -21.40
N GLN A 6 -9.16 6.41 -20.63
CA GLN A 6 -9.38 6.89 -19.25
C GLN A 6 -8.34 6.34 -18.28
N LEU A 7 -7.89 5.11 -18.47
CA LEU A 7 -6.80 4.51 -17.67
C LEU A 7 -5.48 5.25 -17.87
N THR A 8 -5.20 5.71 -19.11
CA THR A 8 -3.97 6.44 -19.44
C THR A 8 -3.92 7.82 -18.80
N ARG A 9 -5.06 8.53 -18.70
CA ARG A 9 -5.12 9.86 -18.08
C ARG A 9 -4.95 9.80 -16.57
N SER A 10 -5.59 8.84 -15.90
CA SER A 10 -5.41 8.61 -14.47
C SER A 10 -3.98 8.18 -14.13
N TYR A 11 -3.36 7.38 -14.98
CA TYR A 11 -1.96 6.94 -14.83
C TYR A 11 -0.98 8.09 -15.01
N LEU A 12 -1.20 8.96 -16.00
CA LEU A 12 -0.35 10.13 -16.26
C LEU A 12 -0.45 11.18 -15.14
N LEU A 13 -1.65 11.48 -14.66
CA LEU A 13 -1.84 12.42 -13.55
C LEU A 13 -1.17 11.91 -12.28
N ARG A 14 -1.34 10.62 -11.97
CA ARG A 14 -0.71 9.99 -10.81
C ARG A 14 0.81 9.95 -10.91
N SER A 15 1.35 9.77 -12.12
CA SER A 15 2.80 9.81 -12.37
C SER A 15 3.38 11.22 -12.20
N VAL A 16 2.62 12.27 -12.53
CA VAL A 16 3.01 13.66 -12.31
C VAL A 16 2.97 14.00 -10.83
N GLU A 17 1.91 13.62 -10.11
CA GLU A 17 1.77 13.80 -8.66
C GLU A 17 2.91 13.10 -7.89
N LEU A 18 3.27 11.89 -8.28
CA LEU A 18 4.40 11.16 -7.69
C LEU A 18 5.75 11.83 -7.95
N ARG A 19 5.95 12.45 -9.11
CA ARG A 19 7.21 13.19 -9.40
C ARG A 19 7.30 14.49 -8.64
N VAL A 20 6.21 15.24 -8.51
CA VAL A 20 6.16 16.46 -7.71
C VAL A 20 6.43 16.11 -6.25
N SER A 21 5.77 15.08 -5.72
CA SER A 21 5.99 14.59 -4.36
C SER A 21 7.43 14.14 -4.12
N ALA A 22 8.12 13.54 -5.10
CA ALA A 22 9.51 13.12 -4.94
C ALA A 22 10.47 14.30 -4.74
N SER A 23 10.28 15.40 -5.51
CA SER A 23 11.09 16.62 -5.37
C SER A 23 10.83 17.33 -4.03
N GLU A 24 9.57 17.36 -3.58
CA GLU A 24 9.20 17.93 -2.29
C GLU A 24 9.77 17.11 -1.13
N ASP A 25 9.73 15.77 -1.23
CA ASP A 25 10.28 14.88 -0.22
C ASP A 25 11.80 15.11 -0.04
N GLU A 26 12.54 15.26 -1.15
CA GLU A 26 13.97 15.53 -1.11
C GLU A 26 14.29 16.85 -0.40
N ALA A 27 13.57 17.92 -0.75
CA ALA A 27 13.73 19.23 -0.15
C ALA A 27 13.40 19.21 1.36
N ASP A 28 12.31 18.54 1.74
CA ASP A 28 11.90 18.43 3.14
C ASP A 28 12.93 17.60 3.94
N VAL A 29 13.45 16.50 3.38
CA VAL A 29 14.51 15.70 4.02
C VAL A 29 15.78 16.52 4.22
N GLU A 30 16.22 17.30 3.23
CA GLU A 30 17.40 18.15 3.35
C GLU A 30 17.25 19.18 4.47
N LYS A 31 16.10 19.83 4.59
CA LYS A 31 15.77 20.75 5.70
C LYS A 31 15.84 20.07 7.05
N VAL A 32 15.24 18.87 7.19
CA VAL A 32 15.29 18.11 8.44
C VAL A 32 16.72 17.75 8.82
N LEU A 33 17.54 17.32 7.86
CA LEU A 33 18.95 16.99 8.10
C LEU A 33 19.79 18.23 8.43
N ALA A 34 19.38 19.41 7.95
CA ALA A 34 19.96 20.70 8.33
C ALA A 34 19.54 21.22 9.71
N GLY A 35 18.62 20.50 10.40
CA GLY A 35 18.16 20.81 11.76
C GLY A 35 16.76 21.43 11.83
N GLU A 36 16.09 21.66 10.70
CA GLU A 36 14.70 22.15 10.66
C GLU A 36 13.71 21.00 10.86
N VAL A 37 13.52 20.59 12.12
CA VAL A 37 12.66 19.43 12.48
C VAL A 37 11.22 19.60 11.99
N SER A 38 10.70 20.85 11.97
CA SER A 38 9.35 21.17 11.48
C SER A 38 9.08 20.74 10.04
N ALA A 39 10.11 20.67 9.18
CA ALA A 39 9.96 20.18 7.80
C ALA A 39 9.52 18.71 7.73
N PHE A 40 9.78 17.91 8.78
CA PHE A 40 9.30 16.54 8.84
C PHE A 40 7.76 16.43 8.92
N GLU A 41 7.08 17.45 9.42
CA GLU A 41 5.62 17.51 9.45
C GLU A 41 5.01 17.44 8.04
N SER A 42 5.64 18.07 7.05
CA SER A 42 5.19 18.02 5.65
C SER A 42 5.26 16.59 5.11
N ILE A 43 6.32 15.85 5.44
CA ILE A 43 6.48 14.42 5.10
C ILE A 43 5.38 13.60 5.77
N VAL A 44 5.13 13.83 7.07
CA VAL A 44 4.06 13.12 7.80
C VAL A 44 2.71 13.38 7.16
N ARG A 45 2.36 14.64 6.90
CA ARG A 45 1.07 15.01 6.28
C ARG A 45 0.86 14.33 4.92
N ARG A 46 1.91 14.25 4.11
CA ARG A 46 1.87 13.64 2.77
C ARG A 46 1.72 12.13 2.83
N TRP A 47 2.41 11.48 3.75
CA TRP A 47 2.54 10.01 3.76
C TRP A 47 1.74 9.29 4.85
N GLN A 48 1.07 10.00 5.80
CA GLN A 48 0.31 9.35 6.87
C GLN A 48 -0.82 8.46 6.34
N GLY A 49 -1.63 8.95 5.41
CA GLY A 49 -2.72 8.18 4.81
C GLY A 49 -2.22 6.92 4.11
N PRO A 50 -1.27 7.03 3.17
CA PRO A 50 -0.62 5.87 2.55
C PRO A 50 -0.02 4.87 3.54
N LEU A 51 0.68 5.31 4.60
CA LEU A 51 1.29 4.41 5.59
C LEU A 51 0.24 3.73 6.48
N VAL A 52 -0.78 4.45 6.94
CA VAL A 52 -1.91 3.84 7.69
C VAL A 52 -2.63 2.82 6.82
N ASN A 53 -2.89 3.13 5.55
CA ASN A 53 -3.50 2.18 4.61
C ASN A 53 -2.62 0.94 4.37
N LEU A 54 -1.30 1.12 4.27
CA LEU A 54 -0.37 0.01 4.20
C LEU A 54 -0.46 -0.85 5.46
N ALA A 55 -0.32 -0.26 6.65
CA ALA A 55 -0.36 -0.94 7.93
C ALA A 55 -1.68 -1.69 8.12
N TYR A 56 -2.82 -1.06 7.79
CA TYR A 56 -4.14 -1.69 7.86
C TYR A 56 -4.23 -2.98 7.04
N ARG A 57 -3.59 -3.00 5.87
CA ARG A 57 -3.54 -4.20 5.03
C ARG A 57 -2.73 -5.34 5.63
N PHE A 58 -1.87 -5.02 6.59
CA PHE A 58 -1.13 -6.02 7.37
C PHE A 58 -1.93 -6.51 8.60
N CYS A 59 -2.44 -5.59 9.43
CA CYS A 59 -3.03 -5.92 10.74
C CYS A 59 -4.56 -6.05 10.74
N ARG A 60 -5.26 -5.41 9.78
CA ARG A 60 -6.74 -5.34 9.66
C ARG A 60 -7.45 -4.68 10.84
N ASP A 61 -6.74 -3.91 11.62
CA ASP A 61 -7.22 -3.13 12.73
C ASP A 61 -6.84 -1.68 12.52
N ARG A 62 -7.79 -0.73 12.63
CA ARG A 62 -7.57 0.67 12.32
C ARG A 62 -6.69 1.35 13.36
N SER A 63 -7.00 1.18 14.63
CA SER A 63 -6.21 1.77 15.72
C SER A 63 -4.78 1.29 15.69
N ARG A 64 -4.61 -0.01 15.51
CA ARG A 64 -3.30 -0.62 15.38
C ARG A 64 -2.55 -0.15 14.14
N ALA A 65 -3.24 0.03 13.01
CA ALA A 65 -2.62 0.55 11.80
C ALA A 65 -2.09 1.98 11.99
N GLU A 66 -2.79 2.80 12.74
CA GLU A 66 -2.37 4.16 13.10
C GLU A 66 -1.13 4.14 14.00
N GLU A 67 -1.10 3.29 15.03
CA GLU A 67 0.08 3.09 15.88
C GLU A 67 1.29 2.59 15.06
N MET A 68 1.08 1.59 14.21
CA MET A 68 2.14 1.06 13.34
C MET A 68 2.69 2.12 12.39
N ALA A 69 1.84 3.00 11.86
CA ALA A 69 2.26 4.10 10.99
C ALA A 69 3.07 5.16 11.76
N GLN A 70 2.66 5.49 13.00
CA GLN A 70 3.43 6.39 13.87
C GLN A 70 4.82 5.83 14.17
N ASP A 71 4.91 4.54 14.52
CA ASP A 71 6.18 3.86 14.75
C ASP A 71 7.08 3.88 13.50
N ALA A 72 6.46 3.72 12.31
CA ALA A 72 7.19 3.80 11.03
C ALA A 72 7.77 5.20 10.79
N PHE A 73 7.02 6.27 11.09
CA PHE A 73 7.53 7.64 11.00
C PHE A 73 8.66 7.91 11.99
N LEU A 74 8.53 7.47 13.25
CA LEU A 74 9.59 7.61 14.24
C LEU A 74 10.87 6.89 13.81
N ARG A 75 10.71 5.68 13.23
CA ARG A 75 11.85 4.93 12.72
C ARG A 75 12.46 5.59 11.49
N ALA A 76 11.62 6.11 10.58
CA ALA A 76 12.08 6.85 9.40
C ALA A 76 12.84 8.12 9.81
N TYR A 77 12.29 8.91 10.74
CA TYR A 77 12.95 10.11 11.25
C TYR A 77 14.37 9.82 11.80
N ARG A 78 14.48 8.79 12.65
CA ARG A 78 15.78 8.37 13.22
C ARG A 78 16.76 7.82 12.18
N GLY A 79 16.24 7.24 11.10
CA GLY A 79 17.03 6.67 10.03
C GLY A 79 17.21 7.57 8.80
N LEU A 80 16.77 8.83 8.86
CA LEU A 80 16.68 9.71 7.70
C LEU A 80 18.04 9.93 7.01
N GLY A 81 19.11 10.07 7.79
CA GLY A 81 20.48 10.19 7.28
C GLY A 81 21.03 8.96 6.57
N GLN A 82 20.31 7.81 6.64
CA GLN A 82 20.70 6.58 5.93
C GLN A 82 20.09 6.51 4.53
N TRP A 83 19.17 7.41 4.19
CA TRP A 83 18.63 7.46 2.84
C TRP A 83 19.65 8.05 1.85
N ARG A 84 20.12 7.22 0.91
CA ARG A 84 21.22 7.54 -0.01
C ARG A 84 20.80 8.18 -1.32
N LYS A 85 19.50 8.49 -1.51
CA LYS A 85 18.93 9.01 -2.76
C LYS A 85 19.09 8.07 -3.98
N ASP A 86 19.42 6.80 -3.77
CA ASP A 86 19.50 5.77 -4.81
C ASP A 86 18.11 5.25 -5.27
N ALA A 87 17.07 5.64 -4.54
CA ALA A 87 15.68 5.43 -4.88
C ALA A 87 14.85 6.59 -4.34
N ALA A 88 13.62 6.77 -4.87
CA ALA A 88 12.68 7.77 -4.35
C ALA A 88 12.49 7.62 -2.84
N PHE A 89 12.34 8.74 -2.14
CA PHE A 89 12.13 8.76 -0.69
C PHE A 89 10.96 7.86 -0.27
N SER A 90 9.86 7.93 -1.00
CA SER A 90 8.70 7.07 -0.78
C SER A 90 9.06 5.59 -0.79
N THR A 91 9.88 5.14 -1.74
CA THR A 91 10.33 3.73 -1.81
C THR A 91 11.10 3.33 -0.54
N TRP A 92 12.01 4.20 -0.08
CA TRP A 92 12.75 3.98 1.15
C TRP A 92 11.84 3.99 2.39
N LEU A 93 10.92 4.97 2.49
CA LEU A 93 9.97 5.07 3.58
C LEU A 93 9.07 3.83 3.68
N PHE A 94 8.54 3.37 2.55
CA PHE A 94 7.72 2.14 2.50
C PHE A 94 8.54 0.88 2.83
N ALA A 95 9.84 0.84 2.50
CA ALA A 95 10.71 -0.25 2.90
C ALA A 95 10.89 -0.27 4.43
N VAL A 96 11.15 0.88 5.06
CA VAL A 96 11.25 1.03 6.52
C VAL A 96 9.95 0.56 7.18
N ALA A 97 8.81 1.06 6.71
CA ALA A 97 7.49 0.73 7.24
C ALA A 97 7.16 -0.77 7.08
N THR A 98 7.34 -1.34 5.89
CA THR A 98 7.05 -2.75 5.63
C THR A 98 7.88 -3.68 6.51
N ASN A 99 9.16 -3.40 6.68
CA ASN A 99 10.06 -4.19 7.53
C ASN A 99 9.64 -4.12 9.00
N LEU A 100 9.26 -2.92 9.47
CA LEU A 100 8.75 -2.73 10.82
C LEU A 100 7.45 -3.51 11.03
N TYR A 101 6.47 -3.37 10.13
CA TYR A 101 5.16 -4.03 10.23
C TYR A 101 5.28 -5.55 10.24
N ARG A 102 6.13 -6.11 9.38
CA ARG A 102 6.43 -7.56 9.39
C ARG A 102 7.05 -8.02 10.69
N SER A 103 7.96 -7.22 11.25
CA SER A 103 8.60 -7.53 12.54
C SER A 103 7.60 -7.50 13.70
N GLN A 104 6.74 -6.49 13.75
CA GLN A 104 5.71 -6.36 14.78
C GLN A 104 4.70 -7.52 14.72
N LEU A 105 4.25 -7.88 13.52
CA LEU A 105 3.27 -8.96 13.35
C LEU A 105 3.82 -10.35 13.63
N ARG A 106 5.13 -10.59 13.46
CA ARG A 106 5.75 -11.87 13.86
C ARG A 106 5.78 -12.07 15.38
N ARG A 107 5.77 -10.98 16.15
CA ARG A 107 5.80 -11.03 17.63
C ARG A 107 4.45 -11.35 18.25
N ILE A 108 3.39 -11.32 17.44
CA ILE A 108 2.03 -11.58 17.91
C ILE A 108 1.64 -12.98 17.48
N PRO A 109 1.21 -13.83 18.44
CA PRO A 109 0.61 -15.11 18.11
C PRO A 109 -0.52 -14.91 17.12
N ALA A 110 -0.65 -15.81 16.16
CA ALA A 110 -1.72 -15.75 15.14
C ALA A 110 -3.09 -15.82 15.85
N GLN A 111 -3.63 -14.67 16.22
CA GLN A 111 -5.02 -14.58 16.63
C GLN A 111 -5.86 -14.88 15.38
N THR A 112 -6.74 -15.83 15.49
CA THR A 112 -7.72 -16.21 14.47
C THR A 112 -8.56 -14.97 14.16
N ILE A 113 -8.28 -14.33 13.02
CA ILE A 113 -9.01 -13.13 12.61
C ILE A 113 -10.38 -13.62 12.16
N SER A 114 -11.41 -13.26 12.93
CA SER A 114 -12.81 -13.57 12.59
C SER A 114 -13.17 -12.92 11.25
N ILE A 115 -13.91 -13.66 10.43
CA ILE A 115 -14.41 -13.19 9.12
C ILE A 115 -15.37 -12.00 9.27
N GLU A 116 -15.91 -11.80 10.47
CA GLU A 116 -16.90 -10.74 10.78
C GLU A 116 -16.26 -9.33 10.85
N ASP A 117 -14.98 -9.20 11.19
CA ASP A 117 -14.27 -7.90 11.22
C ASP A 117 -14.02 -7.30 9.83
N VAL A 118 -14.16 -8.09 8.77
CA VAL A 118 -13.97 -7.62 7.38
C VAL A 118 -15.14 -6.74 6.91
N ALA A 119 -16.30 -6.82 7.57
CA ALA A 119 -17.53 -6.11 7.16
C ALA A 119 -17.59 -4.63 7.64
N ARG A 120 -16.73 -4.20 8.58
CA ARG A 120 -16.77 -2.85 9.19
C ARG A 120 -15.84 -1.82 8.58
N VAL A 121 -15.21 -2.09 7.45
CA VAL A 121 -14.30 -1.14 6.82
C VAL A 121 -15.08 -0.12 6.00
N GLN A 122 -15.48 0.96 6.63
CA GLN A 122 -15.77 2.20 5.92
C GLN A 122 -14.42 2.85 5.56
N VAL A 123 -13.92 2.59 4.37
CA VAL A 123 -12.87 3.40 3.77
C VAL A 123 -13.55 4.66 3.27
N SER A 124 -13.32 5.79 3.93
CA SER A 124 -13.63 7.10 3.37
C SER A 124 -12.85 7.24 2.06
N SER A 125 -13.53 6.96 0.95
CA SER A 125 -13.07 7.26 -0.40
C SER A 125 -13.53 8.68 -0.71
N PRO A 126 -12.73 9.52 -1.39
CA PRO A 126 -13.25 10.76 -1.96
C PRO A 126 -14.37 10.37 -2.93
N ALA A 127 -15.50 11.06 -2.79
CA ALA A 127 -16.66 10.90 -3.63
C ALA A 127 -16.33 11.25 -5.09
N ASP A 128 -17.08 10.64 -5.99
CA ASP A 128 -17.25 10.82 -7.42
C ASP A 128 -16.63 9.74 -8.32
N GLY A 129 -17.15 8.51 -8.15
CA GLY A 129 -17.08 7.46 -9.14
C GLY A 129 -18.44 6.77 -9.25
N CYS A 130 -18.85 6.39 -10.45
CA CYS A 130 -20.09 5.65 -10.70
C CYS A 130 -20.18 4.46 -9.71
N LEU A 131 -21.34 4.28 -9.08
CA LEU A 131 -21.58 3.26 -8.03
C LEU A 131 -21.02 1.86 -8.37
N ALA A 132 -21.05 1.47 -9.65
CA ALA A 132 -20.51 0.19 -10.12
C ALA A 132 -18.98 0.11 -10.08
N GLU A 133 -18.25 1.23 -10.19
CA GLU A 133 -16.78 1.27 -10.07
C GLU A 133 -16.37 1.23 -8.60
N VAL A 134 -17.10 1.92 -7.72
CA VAL A 134 -16.88 1.89 -6.26
C VAL A 134 -17.05 0.46 -5.72
N ASP A 135 -18.07 -0.27 -6.20
CA ASP A 135 -18.31 -1.66 -5.82
C ASP A 135 -17.20 -2.60 -6.30
N ARG A 136 -16.68 -2.39 -7.51
CA ARG A 136 -15.55 -3.18 -8.05
C ARG A 136 -14.26 -2.93 -7.27
N ASP A 137 -13.95 -1.68 -6.98
CA ASP A 137 -12.78 -1.30 -6.19
C ASP A 137 -12.85 -1.88 -4.77
N HIS A 138 -14.04 -1.85 -4.16
CA HIS A 138 -14.26 -2.44 -2.85
C HIS A 138 -14.08 -3.97 -2.89
N ALA A 139 -14.62 -4.64 -3.91
CA ALA A 139 -14.46 -6.07 -4.10
C ALA A 139 -12.99 -6.48 -4.29
N VAL A 140 -12.23 -5.72 -5.09
CA VAL A 140 -10.78 -5.96 -5.28
C VAL A 140 -10.02 -5.77 -3.97
N ARG A 141 -10.24 -4.68 -3.24
CA ARG A 141 -9.61 -4.43 -1.94
C ARG A 141 -9.90 -5.55 -0.95
N LYS A 142 -11.15 -5.98 -0.85
CA LYS A 142 -11.55 -7.11 0.00
C LYS A 142 -10.87 -8.41 -0.43
N ALA A 143 -10.79 -8.69 -1.72
CA ALA A 143 -10.12 -9.87 -2.24
C ALA A 143 -8.63 -9.87 -1.91
N VAL A 144 -7.93 -8.72 -2.03
CA VAL A 144 -6.51 -8.57 -1.66
C VAL A 144 -6.28 -8.87 -0.19
N LEU A 145 -7.16 -8.42 0.70
CA LEU A 145 -7.06 -8.69 2.13
C LEU A 145 -7.17 -10.18 2.48
N THR A 146 -7.81 -10.98 1.63
CA THR A 146 -7.92 -12.43 1.83
C THR A 146 -6.73 -13.24 1.32
N LEU A 147 -5.78 -12.61 0.62
CA LEU A 147 -4.57 -13.30 0.19
C LEU A 147 -3.71 -13.70 1.39
N PRO A 148 -2.99 -14.86 1.31
CA PRO A 148 -1.92 -15.15 2.26
C PRO A 148 -0.90 -14.01 2.31
N ALA A 149 -0.39 -13.68 3.52
CA ALA A 149 0.46 -12.51 3.77
C ALA A 149 1.59 -12.35 2.74
N LYS A 150 2.31 -13.44 2.44
CA LYS A 150 3.44 -13.43 1.50
C LYS A 150 3.10 -12.97 0.07
N TYR A 151 1.90 -13.23 -0.40
CA TYR A 151 1.43 -12.78 -1.73
C TYR A 151 0.80 -11.38 -1.65
N ARG A 152 0.07 -11.11 -0.57
CA ARG A 152 -0.57 -9.84 -0.30
C ARG A 152 0.43 -8.70 -0.25
N GLU A 153 1.54 -8.88 0.48
CA GLU A 153 2.63 -7.88 0.57
C GLU A 153 3.15 -7.47 -0.81
N ALA A 154 3.49 -8.44 -1.66
CA ALA A 154 3.99 -8.16 -2.99
C ALA A 154 2.94 -7.43 -3.87
N VAL A 155 1.69 -7.88 -3.82
CA VAL A 155 0.58 -7.25 -4.56
C VAL A 155 0.35 -5.80 -4.09
N ILE A 156 0.39 -5.55 -2.78
CA ILE A 156 0.19 -4.21 -2.23
C ILE A 156 1.30 -3.27 -2.70
N LEU A 157 2.56 -3.65 -2.54
CA LEU A 157 3.68 -2.79 -2.91
C LEU A 157 3.68 -2.50 -4.42
N PHE A 158 3.41 -3.48 -5.25
CA PHE A 158 3.45 -3.31 -6.69
C PHE A 158 2.25 -2.53 -7.25
N TYR A 159 1.00 -2.89 -6.86
CA TYR A 159 -0.21 -2.32 -7.46
C TYR A 159 -0.80 -1.13 -6.74
N PHE A 160 -0.55 -0.98 -5.45
CA PHE A 160 -1.14 0.11 -4.67
C PHE A 160 -0.14 1.20 -4.29
N HIS A 161 1.14 0.89 -4.34
CA HIS A 161 2.22 1.85 -4.10
C HIS A 161 3.11 2.06 -5.32
N ASP A 162 2.70 1.55 -6.50
CA ASP A 162 3.35 1.72 -7.80
C ASP A 162 4.87 1.44 -7.77
N MET A 163 5.31 0.54 -6.89
CA MET A 163 6.71 0.13 -6.83
C MET A 163 7.03 -0.79 -7.98
N ASP A 164 8.18 -0.58 -8.62
CA ASP A 164 8.73 -1.56 -9.54
C ASP A 164 9.17 -2.83 -8.79
N ILE A 165 9.53 -3.86 -9.54
CA ILE A 165 9.91 -5.16 -8.95
C ILE A 165 11.16 -5.03 -8.10
N ALA A 166 12.13 -4.20 -8.51
CA ALA A 166 13.38 -4.00 -7.79
C ALA A 166 13.14 -3.27 -6.45
N ALA A 167 12.30 -2.21 -6.46
CA ALA A 167 11.90 -1.49 -5.25
C ALA A 167 11.12 -2.40 -4.29
N ALA A 168 10.16 -3.17 -4.78
CA ALA A 168 9.41 -4.13 -3.98
C ALA A 168 10.32 -5.24 -3.41
N ALA A 169 11.30 -5.69 -4.18
CA ALA A 169 12.28 -6.70 -3.73
C ALA A 169 13.15 -6.15 -2.58
N ARG A 170 13.64 -4.92 -2.71
CA ARG A 170 14.37 -4.23 -1.63
C ARG A 170 13.49 -4.07 -0.38
N SER A 171 12.25 -3.59 -0.54
CA SER A 171 11.30 -3.40 0.56
C SER A 171 10.96 -4.69 1.30
N LEU A 172 10.89 -5.81 0.58
CA LEU A 172 10.58 -7.12 1.15
C LEU A 172 11.83 -7.89 1.62
N ALA A 173 13.02 -7.38 1.34
CA ALA A 173 14.30 -8.09 1.52
C ALA A 173 14.28 -9.49 0.85
N LEU A 174 13.87 -9.54 -0.43
CA LEU A 174 13.72 -10.75 -1.23
C LEU A 174 14.38 -10.60 -2.60
N PRO A 175 14.83 -11.70 -3.22
CA PRO A 175 15.24 -11.67 -4.62
C PRO A 175 14.09 -11.26 -5.54
N GLU A 176 14.38 -10.52 -6.62
CA GLU A 176 13.37 -10.09 -7.60
C GLU A 176 12.58 -11.26 -8.20
N GLY A 177 13.24 -12.38 -8.49
CA GLY A 177 12.59 -13.59 -8.98
C GLY A 177 11.52 -14.12 -8.02
N THR A 178 11.77 -14.02 -6.71
CA THR A 178 10.80 -14.40 -5.68
C THR A 178 9.61 -13.43 -5.68
N VAL A 179 9.85 -12.13 -5.84
CA VAL A 179 8.76 -11.12 -5.93
C VAL A 179 7.92 -11.36 -7.18
N LYS A 180 8.54 -11.60 -8.34
CA LYS A 180 7.85 -11.96 -9.59
C LYS A 180 6.95 -13.19 -9.41
N ALA A 181 7.46 -14.24 -8.79
CA ALA A 181 6.70 -15.46 -8.50
C ALA A 181 5.53 -15.18 -7.53
N ARG A 182 5.76 -14.38 -6.47
CA ARG A 182 4.70 -13.99 -5.53
C ARG A 182 3.61 -13.16 -6.19
N LEU A 183 3.96 -12.22 -7.05
CA LEU A 183 3.02 -11.40 -7.82
C LEU A 183 2.18 -12.27 -8.77
N SER A 184 2.83 -13.18 -9.52
CA SER A 184 2.15 -14.10 -10.42
C SER A 184 1.12 -14.96 -9.67
N ARG A 185 1.53 -15.56 -8.55
CA ARG A 185 0.64 -16.39 -7.74
C ARG A 185 -0.47 -15.58 -7.07
N GLY A 186 -0.16 -14.40 -6.58
CA GLY A 186 -1.15 -13.48 -6.00
C GLY A 186 -2.22 -13.07 -7.01
N ARG A 187 -1.83 -12.73 -8.24
CA ARG A 187 -2.75 -12.41 -9.35
C ARG A 187 -3.68 -13.58 -9.69
N GLU A 188 -3.12 -14.78 -9.78
CA GLU A 188 -3.92 -15.98 -10.07
C GLU A 188 -4.97 -16.25 -8.99
N MET A 189 -4.59 -16.13 -7.71
CA MET A 189 -5.53 -16.28 -6.61
C MET A 189 -6.62 -15.20 -6.61
N LEU A 190 -6.27 -13.95 -6.93
CA LEU A 190 -7.23 -12.85 -7.05
C LEU A 190 -8.19 -13.10 -8.21
N ARG A 191 -7.69 -13.51 -9.38
CA ARG A 191 -8.50 -13.84 -10.55
C ARG A 191 -9.56 -14.89 -10.22
N GLN A 192 -9.16 -15.97 -9.58
CA GLN A 192 -10.07 -17.05 -9.20
C GLN A 192 -11.14 -16.57 -8.20
N LYS A 193 -10.76 -15.75 -7.21
CA LYS A 193 -11.70 -15.20 -6.22
C LYS A 193 -12.70 -14.24 -6.85
N LEU A 194 -12.21 -13.30 -7.65
CA LEU A 194 -13.06 -12.30 -8.29
C LEU A 194 -14.03 -12.96 -9.30
N GLN A 195 -13.57 -13.94 -10.07
CA GLN A 195 -14.43 -14.69 -10.96
C GLN A 195 -15.55 -15.43 -10.21
N ARG A 196 -15.27 -16.04 -9.06
CA ARG A 196 -16.31 -16.68 -8.23
C ARG A 196 -17.31 -15.64 -7.70
N GLN A 197 -16.83 -14.50 -7.22
CA GLN A 197 -17.68 -13.44 -6.66
C GLN A 197 -18.61 -12.84 -7.73
N PHE A 198 -18.09 -12.53 -8.93
CA PHE A 198 -18.90 -11.99 -10.03
C PHE A 198 -19.84 -13.02 -10.67
N ARG A 199 -19.51 -14.31 -10.61
CA ARG A 199 -20.48 -15.36 -11.02
C ARG A 199 -21.65 -15.44 -10.04
N MET A 200 -21.40 -15.32 -8.73
CA MET A 200 -22.45 -15.39 -7.71
C MET A 200 -23.37 -14.16 -7.70
N SER A 201 -22.87 -12.95 -8.01
CA SER A 201 -23.71 -11.76 -8.13
C SER A 201 -24.69 -11.88 -9.31
N ARG A 202 -24.26 -12.43 -10.42
CA ARG A 202 -25.08 -12.65 -11.62
C ARG A 202 -26.25 -13.63 -11.40
N TRP A 203 -26.12 -14.58 -10.46
CA TRP A 203 -27.18 -15.52 -10.10
C TRP A 203 -28.19 -14.98 -9.08
N ARG A 204 -27.89 -13.84 -8.44
CA ARG A 204 -28.80 -13.17 -7.51
C ARG A 204 -29.70 -12.13 -8.20
N GLU A 205 -29.35 -11.72 -9.40
CA GLU A 205 -30.09 -10.74 -10.21
C GLU A 205 -30.94 -11.40 -11.31
N ALA A 206 -30.89 -12.73 -11.43
CA ALA A 206 -31.70 -13.54 -12.33
C ALA A 206 -32.78 -14.33 -11.55
#